data_c0dfc33f0da25fde1280220cad3bc9d9
#
_entry.id   c0dfc33f0da25fde1280220cad3bc9d9
#
_cell.length_a   1.000
_cell.length_b   1.000
_cell.length_c   1.000
_cell.angle_alpha   90.00
_cell.angle_beta   90.00
_cell.angle_gamma   90.00
#
_symmetry.space_group_name_H-M   'P 1'
#
loop_
_entity.id
_entity.type
_entity.pdbx_description
1 polymer ?
#
loop_
_entity_poly.entity_id
_entity_poly.type
_entity_poly.pdbx_seq_one_letter_code
_entity_poly.pdbx_strand_id
1 'polypeptide(L)'
;VIRQTGRSKSELFNLSKFRNSIKGIKVTNIEEESQFLLENFFDWFFEIGYSELIFADRVILYEGDSERLYIRKLIKLPEFSALADSYIAFIQVGGAYAHNYVPILKMLKIKTLIITDLDYNKDAMSMEEVKREDSKSTNATINYCYRLVHADREKDYSPTIKELYDFQVKGESVLYNGLVYLTFQDEKSTARTLEEAMLNKLLKVDVFHAIKRSEWKEKRKINNL
;
A
#
# COMPACT_ATOMS: atom_id res chain seq x y z
N VAL A 1 6.67 -18.99 16.12
CA VAL A 1 5.26 -18.55 16.22
C VAL A 1 4.35 -19.69 15.81
N ILE A 2 3.33 -19.98 16.58
CA ILE A 2 2.26 -20.93 16.23
C ILE A 2 1.01 -20.10 15.93
N ARG A 3 0.42 -20.31 14.77
CA ARG A 3 -0.80 -19.62 14.35
C ARG A 3 -1.87 -20.62 14.00
N GLN A 4 -3.11 -20.33 14.37
CA GLN A 4 -4.26 -21.07 13.90
C GLN A 4 -4.59 -20.65 12.47
N THR A 5 -4.53 -21.58 11.53
CA THR A 5 -4.78 -21.34 10.11
C THR A 5 -6.12 -21.90 9.63
N GLY A 6 -6.91 -22.47 10.55
CA GLY A 6 -8.25 -22.99 10.31
C GLY A 6 -8.89 -23.47 11.60
N ARG A 7 -10.16 -23.91 11.55
CA ARG A 7 -10.93 -24.34 12.76
C ARG A 7 -10.22 -25.40 13.61
N SER A 8 -9.44 -26.26 13.00
CA SER A 8 -8.72 -27.36 13.69
C SER A 8 -7.28 -27.49 13.19
N LYS A 9 -6.73 -26.45 12.63
CA LYS A 9 -5.40 -26.47 12.03
C LYS A 9 -4.55 -25.33 12.57
N SER A 10 -3.36 -25.69 13.10
CA SER A 10 -2.33 -24.74 13.49
C SER A 10 -1.04 -25.01 12.74
N GLU A 11 -0.32 -23.96 12.40
CA GLU A 11 0.97 -24.06 11.73
C GLU A 11 2.07 -23.41 12.58
N LEU A 12 3.24 -24.04 12.57
CA LEU A 12 4.44 -23.52 13.22
C LEU A 12 5.26 -22.72 12.22
N PHE A 13 5.49 -21.44 12.51
CA PHE A 13 6.34 -20.56 11.72
C PHE A 13 7.65 -20.31 12.45
N ASN A 14 8.76 -20.70 11.82
CA ASN A 14 10.11 -20.47 12.34
C ASN A 14 10.66 -19.15 11.81
N LEU A 15 10.60 -18.10 12.61
CA LEU A 15 11.04 -16.75 12.24
C LEU A 15 12.56 -16.69 12.01
N SER A 16 13.35 -17.42 12.80
CA SER A 16 14.79 -17.45 12.63
C SER A 16 15.18 -18.09 11.28
N LYS A 17 14.49 -19.18 10.91
CA LYS A 17 14.71 -19.82 9.60
C LYS A 17 14.32 -18.89 8.46
N PHE A 18 13.22 -18.15 8.62
CA PHE A 18 12.78 -17.16 7.64
C PHE A 18 13.80 -16.02 7.49
N ARG A 19 14.28 -15.44 8.61
CA ARG A 19 15.33 -14.43 8.62
C ARG A 19 16.59 -14.90 7.88
N ASN A 20 17.04 -16.14 8.16
CA ASN A 20 18.19 -16.71 7.51
C ASN A 20 17.96 -16.97 6.01
N SER A 21 16.75 -17.34 5.62
CA SER A 21 16.41 -17.55 4.20
C SER A 21 16.43 -16.23 3.41
N ILE A 22 16.03 -15.12 4.02
CA ILE A 22 16.11 -13.80 3.40
C ILE A 22 17.56 -13.36 3.24
N LYS A 23 18.38 -13.52 4.27
CA LYS A 23 19.82 -13.22 4.22
C LYS A 23 20.61 -14.07 3.19
N GLY A 24 20.11 -15.25 2.86
CA GLY A 24 20.69 -16.16 1.87
C GLY A 24 20.13 -16.01 0.44
N ILE A 25 19.04 -15.30 0.28
CA ILE A 25 18.46 -15.05 -1.05
C ILE A 25 19.25 -13.90 -1.69
N LYS A 26 20.26 -14.23 -2.47
CA LYS A 26 20.67 -13.33 -3.56
C LYS A 26 19.47 -13.23 -4.50
N VAL A 27 18.63 -12.24 -4.28
CA VAL A 27 17.58 -11.91 -5.24
C VAL A 27 18.32 -11.44 -6.49
N THR A 28 18.41 -12.33 -7.45
CA THR A 28 19.13 -12.17 -8.71
C THR A 28 18.55 -11.04 -9.54
N ASN A 29 18.26 -9.91 -9.02
CA ASN A 29 17.76 -8.75 -9.74
C ASN A 29 17.40 -7.57 -8.81
N ILE A 30 17.88 -7.55 -7.59
CA ILE A 30 17.81 -6.36 -6.72
C ILE A 30 19.24 -5.86 -6.59
N GLU A 31 19.44 -4.56 -6.67
CA GLU A 31 20.71 -3.91 -6.37
C GLU A 31 21.18 -4.33 -4.96
N GLU A 32 22.46 -4.50 -4.74
CA GLU A 32 23.02 -4.92 -3.44
C GLU A 32 22.55 -4.04 -2.29
N GLU A 33 22.35 -2.75 -2.55
CA GLU A 33 21.82 -1.78 -1.60
C GLU A 33 20.37 -2.09 -1.17
N SER A 34 19.52 -2.52 -2.11
CA SER A 34 18.13 -2.89 -1.81
C SER A 34 18.04 -4.21 -1.05
N GLN A 35 18.96 -5.14 -1.26
CA GLN A 35 19.06 -6.37 -0.48
C GLN A 35 19.51 -6.09 0.95
N PHE A 36 20.50 -5.23 1.13
CA PHE A 36 20.96 -4.76 2.43
C PHE A 36 19.85 -4.04 3.21
N LEU A 37 19.08 -3.20 2.54
CA LEU A 37 17.93 -2.52 3.14
C LEU A 37 16.84 -3.52 3.59
N LEU A 38 16.58 -4.56 2.80
CA LEU A 38 15.58 -5.58 3.15
C LEU A 38 16.04 -6.41 4.36
N GLU A 39 17.31 -6.81 4.40
CA GLU A 39 17.88 -7.56 5.52
C GLU A 39 17.84 -6.75 6.82
N ASN A 40 18.24 -5.48 6.77
CA ASN A 40 18.18 -4.57 7.90
C ASN A 40 16.76 -4.23 8.31
N PHE A 41 15.82 -4.16 7.35
CA PHE A 41 14.41 -3.95 7.64
C PHE A 41 13.86 -5.03 8.57
N PHE A 42 14.19 -6.31 8.36
CA PHE A 42 13.71 -7.38 9.24
C PHE A 42 14.38 -7.36 10.61
N ASP A 43 15.67 -7.05 10.69
CA ASP A 43 16.35 -6.88 11.96
C ASP A 43 15.71 -5.75 12.76
N TRP A 44 15.55 -4.60 12.16
CA TRP A 44 14.89 -3.45 12.73
C TRP A 44 13.40 -3.70 13.06
N PHE A 45 12.66 -4.42 12.19
CA PHE A 45 11.29 -4.81 12.41
C PHE A 45 11.11 -5.61 13.71
N PHE A 46 12.01 -6.56 13.99
CA PHE A 46 11.95 -7.35 15.22
C PHE A 46 12.42 -6.56 16.44
N GLU A 47 13.36 -5.63 16.29
CA GLU A 47 13.86 -4.77 17.36
C GLU A 47 12.81 -3.74 17.82
N ILE A 48 12.05 -3.14 16.91
CA ILE A 48 10.99 -2.17 17.24
C ILE A 48 9.76 -2.84 17.87
N GLY A 49 9.68 -4.17 17.81
CA GLY A 49 8.64 -4.91 18.50
C GLY A 49 7.26 -4.86 17.85
N TYR A 50 7.19 -4.94 16.52
CA TYR A 50 5.92 -5.17 15.79
C TYR A 50 5.31 -6.56 16.13
N SER A 51 5.32 -6.89 17.42
CA SER A 51 4.69 -8.09 17.94
C SER A 51 3.19 -8.16 17.61
N GLU A 52 2.54 -7.00 17.49
CA GLU A 52 1.14 -6.89 17.09
C GLU A 52 0.87 -7.58 15.75
N LEU A 53 1.78 -7.44 14.78
CA LEU A 53 1.63 -8.10 13.48
C LEU A 53 1.64 -9.62 13.61
N ILE A 54 2.51 -10.17 14.46
CA ILE A 54 2.65 -11.62 14.64
C ILE A 54 1.37 -12.26 15.20
N PHE A 55 0.67 -11.54 16.06
CA PHE A 55 -0.55 -12.01 16.71
C PHE A 55 -1.84 -11.61 16.01
N ALA A 56 -1.77 -10.72 15.01
CA ALA A 56 -2.94 -10.22 14.32
C ALA A 56 -3.61 -11.29 13.46
N ASP A 57 -4.94 -11.29 13.44
CA ASP A 57 -5.73 -12.06 12.47
C ASP A 57 -5.69 -11.42 11.09
N ARG A 58 -5.64 -10.10 11.07
CA ARG A 58 -5.59 -9.27 9.87
C ARG A 58 -4.66 -8.09 10.08
N VAL A 59 -4.11 -7.58 9.00
CA VAL A 59 -3.24 -6.41 9.04
C VAL A 59 -3.76 -5.37 8.05
N ILE A 60 -3.75 -4.10 8.46
CA ILE A 60 -3.96 -2.97 7.57
C ILE A 60 -2.68 -2.15 7.58
N LEU A 61 -2.03 -2.07 6.43
CA LEU A 61 -0.90 -1.18 6.18
C LEU A 61 -1.41 0.11 5.55
N TYR A 62 -0.97 1.26 6.04
CA TYR A 62 -1.38 2.57 5.55
C TYR A 62 -0.23 3.57 5.66
N GLU A 63 -0.28 4.67 4.90
CA GLU A 63 0.83 5.61 4.81
C GLU A 63 0.82 6.66 5.92
N GLY A 64 -0.33 7.25 6.21
CA GLY A 64 -0.42 8.42 7.07
C GLY A 64 -1.55 8.40 8.10
N ASP A 65 -1.65 9.49 8.85
CA ASP A 65 -2.65 9.66 9.90
C ASP A 65 -4.08 9.80 9.35
N SER A 66 -4.23 10.32 8.15
CA SER A 66 -5.54 10.47 7.49
C SER A 66 -6.20 9.11 7.27
N GLU A 67 -5.46 8.16 6.68
CA GLU A 67 -5.92 6.78 6.49
C GLU A 67 -6.24 6.13 7.82
N ARG A 68 -5.37 6.30 8.81
CA ARG A 68 -5.57 5.73 10.15
C ARG A 68 -6.88 6.18 10.77
N LEU A 69 -7.14 7.47 10.78
CA LEU A 69 -8.35 8.04 11.36
C LEU A 69 -9.60 7.59 10.60
N TYR A 70 -9.53 7.61 9.27
CA TYR A 70 -10.63 7.23 8.40
C TYR A 70 -10.99 5.76 8.56
N ILE A 71 -10.02 4.87 8.44
CA ILE A 71 -10.22 3.42 8.52
C ILE A 71 -10.75 3.02 9.89
N ARG A 72 -10.16 3.54 10.97
CA ARG A 72 -10.62 3.26 12.35
C ARG A 72 -12.06 3.72 12.60
N LYS A 73 -12.53 4.69 11.84
CA LYS A 73 -13.93 5.13 11.89
C LYS A 73 -14.83 4.23 11.05
N LEU A 74 -14.36 3.84 9.85
CA LEU A 74 -15.10 2.95 8.95
C LEU A 74 -15.38 1.59 9.58
N ILE A 75 -14.39 0.95 10.17
CA ILE A 75 -14.55 -0.41 10.76
C ILE A 75 -15.53 -0.47 11.94
N LYS A 76 -15.92 0.69 12.49
CA LYS A 76 -16.95 0.78 13.53
C LYS A 76 -18.37 0.85 12.99
N LEU A 77 -18.53 0.98 11.69
CA LEU A 77 -19.84 1.00 11.05
C LEU A 77 -20.47 -0.41 11.06
N PRO A 78 -21.80 -0.52 11.12
CA PRO A 78 -22.48 -1.82 11.16
C PRO A 78 -22.11 -2.75 9.99
N GLU A 79 -21.82 -2.18 8.83
CA GLU A 79 -21.43 -2.91 7.61
C GLU A 79 -20.15 -3.73 7.80
N PHE A 80 -19.29 -3.33 8.75
CA PHE A 80 -18.04 -3.99 9.08
C PHE A 80 -18.10 -4.84 10.36
N SER A 81 -19.31 -5.12 10.89
CA SER A 81 -19.50 -5.91 12.11
C SER A 81 -18.85 -7.29 12.07
N ALA A 82 -18.70 -7.88 10.88
CA ALA A 82 -17.99 -9.14 10.70
C ALA A 82 -16.48 -9.09 11.08
N LEU A 83 -15.92 -7.91 11.26
CA LEU A 83 -14.55 -7.71 11.71
C LEU A 83 -14.42 -7.53 13.23
N ALA A 84 -15.55 -7.44 13.97
CA ALA A 84 -15.56 -7.13 15.39
C ALA A 84 -14.79 -8.17 16.24
N ASP A 85 -14.82 -9.44 15.84
CA ASP A 85 -14.14 -10.53 16.53
C ASP A 85 -12.70 -10.77 16.02
N SER A 86 -12.20 -9.91 15.13
CA SER A 86 -10.86 -10.05 14.56
C SER A 86 -9.89 -9.06 15.23
N TYR A 87 -8.73 -9.57 15.64
CA TYR A 87 -7.64 -8.69 16.02
C TYR A 87 -6.97 -8.10 14.77
N ILE A 88 -7.21 -6.83 14.53
CA ILE A 88 -6.68 -6.10 13.38
C ILE A 88 -5.50 -5.25 13.83
N ALA A 89 -4.29 -5.56 13.35
CA ALA A 89 -3.14 -4.70 13.53
C ALA A 89 -3.14 -3.57 12.48
N PHE A 90 -2.93 -2.35 12.95
CA PHE A 90 -2.84 -1.14 12.15
C PHE A 90 -1.39 -0.68 12.13
N ILE A 91 -0.73 -0.78 10.99
CA ILE A 91 0.69 -0.45 10.86
C ILE A 91 0.85 0.71 9.89
N GLN A 92 1.39 1.80 10.41
CA GLN A 92 1.79 2.94 9.59
C GLN A 92 3.15 2.66 8.97
N VAL A 93 3.23 2.73 7.65
CA VAL A 93 4.44 2.35 6.91
C VAL A 93 5.27 3.53 6.42
N GLY A 94 4.78 4.76 6.60
CA GLY A 94 5.50 5.99 6.26
C GLY A 94 5.95 6.05 4.80
N GLY A 95 5.05 6.50 3.91
CA GLY A 95 5.31 6.56 2.46
C GLY A 95 5.15 5.19 1.77
N ALA A 96 5.59 5.12 0.53
CA ALA A 96 5.33 4.01 -0.41
C ALA A 96 6.12 2.72 -0.12
N TYR A 97 6.33 2.33 1.14
CA TYR A 97 7.19 1.21 1.54
C TYR A 97 6.45 -0.03 2.06
N ALA A 98 5.14 -0.08 1.91
CA ALA A 98 4.32 -1.22 2.39
C ALA A 98 4.76 -2.56 1.77
N HIS A 99 5.32 -2.56 0.58
CA HIS A 99 5.81 -3.76 -0.09
C HIS A 99 6.89 -4.51 0.70
N ASN A 100 7.67 -3.84 1.55
CA ASN A 100 8.68 -4.47 2.39
C ASN A 100 8.08 -5.44 3.42
N TYR A 101 6.82 -5.26 3.80
CA TYR A 101 6.10 -6.15 4.72
C TYR A 101 5.53 -7.40 4.04
N VAL A 102 5.36 -7.39 2.71
CA VAL A 102 4.71 -8.48 1.97
C VAL A 102 5.37 -9.84 2.20
N PRO A 103 6.72 -10.00 2.21
CA PRO A 103 7.34 -11.29 2.45
C PRO A 103 6.99 -11.93 3.80
N ILE A 104 7.01 -11.14 4.89
CA ILE A 104 6.68 -11.68 6.22
C ILE A 104 5.19 -11.97 6.36
N LEU A 105 4.34 -11.11 5.81
CA LEU A 105 2.88 -11.28 5.82
C LEU A 105 2.47 -12.54 5.05
N LYS A 106 3.10 -12.77 3.89
CA LYS A 106 2.92 -13.99 3.10
C LYS A 106 3.38 -15.24 3.86
N MET A 107 4.56 -15.18 4.48
CA MET A 107 5.08 -16.29 5.29
C MET A 107 4.15 -16.63 6.44
N LEU A 108 3.66 -15.62 7.18
CA LEU A 108 2.74 -15.80 8.32
C LEU A 108 1.30 -16.07 7.88
N LYS A 109 0.99 -16.05 6.59
CA LYS A 109 -0.35 -16.24 6.02
C LYS A 109 -1.39 -15.27 6.64
N ILE A 110 -1.01 -14.03 6.83
CA ILE A 110 -1.88 -13.01 7.41
C ILE A 110 -2.62 -12.28 6.28
N LYS A 111 -3.95 -12.24 6.37
CA LYS A 111 -4.75 -11.42 5.45
C LYS A 111 -4.43 -9.95 5.65
N THR A 112 -4.00 -9.30 4.59
CA THR A 112 -3.49 -7.94 4.64
C THR A 112 -4.20 -7.04 3.65
N LEU A 113 -4.58 -5.85 4.10
CA LEU A 113 -5.01 -4.75 3.25
C LEU A 113 -3.91 -3.69 3.24
N ILE A 114 -3.44 -3.34 2.06
CA ILE A 114 -2.51 -2.23 1.85
C ILE A 114 -3.30 -1.07 1.26
N ILE A 115 -3.27 0.07 1.93
CA ILE A 115 -3.87 1.32 1.48
C ILE A 115 -2.74 2.30 1.25
N THR A 116 -2.61 2.77 0.04
CA THR A 116 -1.52 3.66 -0.40
C THR A 116 -2.03 4.67 -1.40
N ASP A 117 -1.32 5.76 -1.55
CA ASP A 117 -1.68 6.80 -2.51
C ASP A 117 -1.25 6.44 -3.93
N LEU A 118 -2.03 6.86 -4.91
CA LEU A 118 -1.75 6.58 -6.32
C LEU A 118 -0.44 7.21 -6.79
N ASP A 119 -0.11 8.38 -6.25
CA ASP A 119 1.11 9.13 -6.54
C ASP A 119 1.55 9.09 -8.01
N TYR A 120 1.25 10.11 -8.75
CA TYR A 120 1.67 10.23 -10.14
C TYR A 120 2.39 11.56 -10.38
N ASN A 121 2.93 11.73 -11.58
CA ASN A 121 3.74 12.89 -11.95
C ASN A 121 3.08 14.21 -11.53
N LYS A 122 3.86 15.07 -10.88
CA LYS A 122 3.40 16.30 -10.21
C LYS A 122 2.97 17.41 -11.18
N ASP A 123 3.31 17.29 -12.46
CA ASP A 123 3.11 18.36 -13.44
C ASP A 123 1.77 18.28 -14.18
N ALA A 124 1.09 17.13 -14.09
CA ALA A 124 -0.24 16.96 -14.68
C ALA A 124 -1.26 17.87 -13.96
N MET A 125 -2.03 18.62 -14.72
CA MET A 125 -2.97 19.63 -14.25
C MET A 125 -4.41 19.11 -14.14
N SER A 126 -4.69 17.99 -14.81
CA SER A 126 -6.01 17.35 -14.81
C SER A 126 -5.89 15.84 -14.94
N MET A 127 -6.95 15.09 -14.59
CA MET A 127 -6.98 13.64 -14.78
C MET A 127 -6.98 13.27 -16.27
N GLU A 128 -7.52 14.11 -17.14
CA GLU A 128 -7.46 13.91 -18.60
C GLU A 128 -6.04 14.03 -19.12
N GLU A 129 -5.25 14.98 -18.59
CA GLU A 129 -3.82 15.08 -18.91
C GLU A 129 -3.04 13.88 -18.38
N VAL A 130 -3.32 13.44 -17.15
CA VAL A 130 -2.71 12.25 -16.57
C VAL A 130 -2.89 11.03 -17.45
N LYS A 131 -4.10 10.84 -18.01
CA LYS A 131 -4.41 9.72 -18.90
C LYS A 131 -3.77 9.89 -20.28
N ARG A 132 -3.81 11.10 -20.84
CA ARG A 132 -3.29 11.40 -22.18
C ARG A 132 -1.77 11.33 -22.26
N GLU A 133 -1.09 11.77 -21.20
CA GLU A 133 0.37 11.81 -21.13
C GLU A 133 1.02 10.51 -20.68
N ASP A 134 0.24 9.42 -20.58
CA ASP A 134 0.72 8.13 -20.06
C ASP A 134 1.46 8.28 -18.73
N SER A 135 0.97 9.17 -17.88
CA SER A 135 1.55 9.43 -16.56
C SER A 135 1.69 8.13 -15.77
N LYS A 136 2.83 8.00 -15.09
CA LYS A 136 3.20 6.80 -14.34
C LYS A 136 3.11 7.04 -12.84
N SER A 137 2.76 6.00 -12.09
CA SER A 137 2.85 6.05 -10.63
C SER A 137 4.30 6.11 -10.18
N THR A 138 4.56 6.96 -9.19
CA THR A 138 5.84 7.03 -8.48
C THR A 138 5.84 6.21 -7.20
N ASN A 139 4.71 5.58 -6.86
CA ASN A 139 4.57 4.77 -5.64
C ASN A 139 5.26 3.42 -5.78
N ALA A 140 6.28 3.19 -4.97
CA ALA A 140 7.10 1.97 -5.02
C ALA A 140 6.29 0.70 -4.68
N THR A 141 5.34 0.78 -3.76
CA THR A 141 4.48 -0.35 -3.38
C THR A 141 3.57 -0.76 -4.53
N ILE A 142 2.92 0.19 -5.20
CA ILE A 142 2.07 -0.06 -6.36
C ILE A 142 2.90 -0.70 -7.47
N ASN A 143 4.04 -0.10 -7.80
CA ASN A 143 4.93 -0.59 -8.85
C ASN A 143 5.45 -2.01 -8.56
N TYR A 144 5.79 -2.29 -7.30
CA TYR A 144 6.20 -3.63 -6.86
C TYR A 144 5.06 -4.66 -7.06
N CYS A 145 3.86 -4.36 -6.58
CA CYS A 145 2.71 -5.26 -6.68
C CYS A 145 2.28 -5.50 -8.14
N TYR A 146 2.32 -4.47 -8.97
CA TYR A 146 2.03 -4.59 -10.40
C TYR A 146 3.02 -5.54 -11.09
N ARG A 147 4.33 -5.37 -10.85
CA ARG A 147 5.37 -6.25 -11.42
C ARG A 147 5.30 -7.68 -10.94
N LEU A 148 4.80 -7.95 -9.73
CA LEU A 148 4.59 -9.32 -9.26
C LEU A 148 3.57 -10.09 -10.10
N VAL A 149 2.57 -9.41 -10.63
CA VAL A 149 1.52 -10.01 -11.47
C VAL A 149 1.94 -10.04 -12.93
N HIS A 150 2.65 -9.01 -13.39
CA HIS A 150 3.10 -8.84 -14.75
C HIS A 150 4.61 -9.09 -14.85
N ALA A 151 5.04 -10.30 -14.50
CA ALA A 151 6.45 -10.69 -14.45
C ALA A 151 7.14 -10.77 -15.84
N ASP A 152 6.36 -10.69 -16.91
CA ASP A 152 6.80 -10.60 -18.29
C ASP A 152 7.30 -9.19 -18.69
N ARG A 153 7.01 -8.18 -17.87
CA ARG A 153 7.48 -6.81 -18.08
C ARG A 153 8.94 -6.64 -17.65
N GLU A 154 9.58 -5.63 -18.22
CA GLU A 154 10.93 -5.25 -17.82
C GLU A 154 11.02 -4.92 -16.32
N LYS A 155 12.19 -5.18 -15.73
CA LYS A 155 12.44 -5.03 -14.29
C LYS A 155 12.11 -3.63 -13.76
N ASP A 156 12.40 -2.60 -14.54
CA ASP A 156 12.21 -1.19 -14.17
C ASP A 156 10.90 -0.62 -14.70
N TYR A 157 10.01 -1.48 -15.20
CA TYR A 157 8.74 -1.05 -15.72
C TYR A 157 7.88 -0.39 -14.63
N SER A 158 7.45 0.83 -14.91
CA SER A 158 6.48 1.56 -14.10
C SER A 158 5.17 1.67 -14.89
N PRO A 159 4.06 1.15 -14.36
CA PRO A 159 2.78 1.16 -15.04
C PRO A 159 2.23 2.59 -15.18
N THR A 160 1.51 2.82 -16.24
CA THR A 160 0.72 4.04 -16.43
C THR A 160 -0.48 4.04 -15.49
N ILE A 161 -1.01 5.23 -15.18
CA ILE A 161 -2.21 5.36 -14.34
C ILE A 161 -3.40 4.61 -14.92
N LYS A 162 -3.52 4.58 -16.24
CA LYS A 162 -4.56 3.81 -16.93
C LYS A 162 -4.41 2.30 -16.67
N GLU A 163 -3.20 1.76 -16.81
CA GLU A 163 -2.94 0.35 -16.51
C GLU A 163 -3.23 0.01 -15.05
N LEU A 164 -2.99 0.94 -14.13
CA LEU A 164 -3.29 0.75 -12.70
C LEU A 164 -4.78 0.73 -12.42
N TYR A 165 -5.59 1.54 -13.08
CA TYR A 165 -7.05 1.43 -12.96
C TYR A 165 -7.56 0.09 -13.49
N ASP A 166 -7.05 -0.34 -14.65
CA ASP A 166 -7.36 -1.66 -15.20
C ASP A 166 -6.96 -2.79 -14.25
N PHE A 167 -5.79 -2.68 -13.63
CA PHE A 167 -5.27 -3.62 -12.63
C PHE A 167 -6.22 -3.79 -11.43
N GLN A 168 -6.78 -2.70 -10.91
CA GLN A 168 -7.79 -2.77 -9.84
C GLN A 168 -9.12 -3.35 -10.35
N VAL A 169 -9.62 -2.89 -11.50
CA VAL A 169 -10.91 -3.32 -12.05
C VAL A 169 -10.91 -4.82 -12.38
N LYS A 170 -9.80 -5.35 -12.89
CA LYS A 170 -9.63 -6.77 -13.16
C LYS A 170 -9.42 -7.63 -11.90
N GLY A 171 -9.27 -7.00 -10.73
CA GLY A 171 -8.97 -7.70 -9.48
C GLY A 171 -7.54 -8.22 -9.37
N GLU A 172 -6.64 -7.79 -10.25
CA GLU A 172 -5.23 -8.18 -10.24
C GLU A 172 -4.46 -7.59 -9.06
N SER A 173 -5.02 -6.55 -8.40
CA SER A 173 -4.53 -5.98 -7.14
C SER A 173 -4.74 -6.91 -5.92
N VAL A 174 -5.35 -8.08 -6.13
CA VAL A 174 -5.51 -9.13 -5.11
C VAL A 174 -4.42 -10.18 -5.32
N LEU A 175 -3.42 -10.17 -4.46
CA LEU A 175 -2.21 -10.97 -4.57
C LEU A 175 -2.28 -12.24 -3.72
N TYR A 176 -1.49 -13.24 -4.10
CA TYR A 176 -1.29 -14.49 -3.36
C TYR A 176 -2.60 -15.19 -2.97
N ASN A 177 -3.50 -15.35 -3.95
CA ASN A 177 -4.80 -16.01 -3.76
C ASN A 177 -5.66 -15.37 -2.65
N GLY A 178 -5.74 -14.06 -2.61
CA GLY A 178 -6.57 -13.33 -1.64
C GLY A 178 -5.92 -13.15 -0.26
N LEU A 179 -4.61 -13.25 -0.17
CA LEU A 179 -3.89 -12.98 1.07
C LEU A 179 -3.56 -11.50 1.23
N VAL A 180 -3.16 -10.83 0.16
CA VAL A 180 -2.79 -9.41 0.16
C VAL A 180 -3.69 -8.66 -0.82
N TYR A 181 -4.33 -7.62 -0.33
CA TYR A 181 -5.20 -6.72 -1.08
C TYR A 181 -4.52 -5.35 -1.14
N LEU A 182 -4.25 -4.87 -2.34
CA LEU A 182 -3.74 -3.52 -2.58
C LEU A 182 -4.88 -2.63 -3.04
N THR A 183 -5.03 -1.47 -2.44
CA THR A 183 -5.99 -0.45 -2.86
C THR A 183 -5.37 0.94 -2.85
N PHE A 184 -5.74 1.73 -3.81
CA PHE A 184 -5.39 3.13 -4.02
C PHE A 184 -6.57 3.84 -4.69
N GLN A 185 -6.44 5.14 -4.99
CA GLN A 185 -7.51 5.92 -5.60
C GLN A 185 -7.93 5.32 -6.96
N ASP A 186 -9.22 5.27 -7.18
CA ASP A 186 -9.80 4.78 -8.43
C ASP A 186 -10.04 5.92 -9.45
N GLU A 187 -10.39 5.56 -10.66
CA GLU A 187 -10.68 6.52 -11.74
C GLU A 187 -11.82 7.48 -11.38
N LYS A 188 -12.78 7.04 -10.55
CA LYS A 188 -13.95 7.84 -10.18
C LYS A 188 -13.62 8.91 -9.14
N SER A 189 -12.58 8.69 -8.35
CA SER A 189 -12.16 9.65 -7.32
C SER A 189 -11.36 10.82 -7.90
N THR A 190 -10.79 10.66 -9.09
CA THR A 190 -9.98 11.67 -9.80
C THR A 190 -8.92 12.32 -8.91
N ALA A 191 -8.30 11.55 -8.02
CA ALA A 191 -7.44 12.05 -6.97
C ALA A 191 -6.10 11.31 -6.92
N ARG A 192 -5.07 11.99 -6.40
CA ARG A 192 -3.73 11.44 -6.16
C ARG A 192 -3.58 10.87 -4.77
N THR A 193 -4.26 11.49 -3.80
CA THR A 193 -4.19 11.16 -2.38
C THR A 193 -5.59 10.91 -1.82
N LEU A 194 -5.64 10.26 -0.65
CA LEU A 194 -6.90 10.00 0.05
C LEU A 194 -7.62 11.31 0.40
N GLU A 195 -6.89 12.32 0.87
CA GLU A 195 -7.49 13.61 1.25
C GLU A 195 -8.14 14.29 0.04
N GLU A 196 -7.46 14.25 -1.10
CA GLU A 196 -7.99 14.81 -2.35
C GLU A 196 -9.26 14.07 -2.78
N ALA A 197 -9.25 12.73 -2.72
CA ALA A 197 -10.42 11.91 -3.03
C ALA A 197 -11.60 12.21 -2.10
N MET A 198 -11.34 12.40 -0.80
CA MET A 198 -12.37 12.77 0.18
C MET A 198 -12.94 14.15 -0.10
N LEU A 199 -12.09 15.14 -0.40
CA LEU A 199 -12.52 16.49 -0.73
C LEU A 199 -13.34 16.52 -2.01
N ASN A 200 -12.92 15.83 -3.06
CA ASN A 200 -13.65 15.71 -4.31
C ASN A 200 -15.07 15.16 -4.09
N LYS A 201 -15.16 14.12 -3.26
CA LYS A 201 -16.44 13.50 -2.94
C LYS A 201 -17.34 14.38 -2.07
N LEU A 202 -16.78 15.06 -1.07
CA LEU A 202 -17.54 15.94 -0.16
C LEU A 202 -18.04 17.21 -0.87
N LEU A 203 -17.19 17.82 -1.67
CA LEU A 203 -17.47 19.07 -2.32
C LEU A 203 -18.20 18.89 -3.65
N LYS A 204 -18.31 17.65 -4.15
CA LYS A 204 -18.81 17.30 -5.48
C LYS A 204 -18.13 18.10 -6.60
N VAL A 205 -16.86 18.40 -6.41
CA VAL A 205 -16.01 19.13 -7.34
C VAL A 205 -14.73 18.36 -7.55
N ASP A 206 -14.17 18.48 -8.73
CA ASP A 206 -12.79 18.05 -8.96
C ASP A 206 -11.86 19.16 -8.48
N VAL A 207 -11.19 18.92 -7.36
CA VAL A 207 -10.27 19.89 -6.74
C VAL A 207 -9.09 20.21 -7.69
N PHE A 208 -8.76 19.32 -8.59
CA PHE A 208 -7.79 19.57 -9.65
C PHE A 208 -8.21 20.71 -10.58
N HIS A 209 -9.50 20.81 -10.88
CA HIS A 209 -10.04 21.87 -11.72
C HIS A 209 -10.32 23.18 -10.96
N ALA A 210 -10.58 23.07 -9.65
CA ALA A 210 -10.97 24.22 -8.83
C ALA A 210 -9.78 25.11 -8.43
N ILE A 211 -8.56 24.57 -8.36
CA ILE A 211 -7.39 25.32 -7.88
C ILE A 211 -6.17 24.95 -8.73
N LYS A 212 -5.75 25.89 -9.60
CA LYS A 212 -4.47 25.72 -10.30
C LYS A 212 -3.34 25.57 -9.29
N ARG A 213 -2.48 24.60 -9.48
CA ARG A 213 -1.37 24.26 -8.56
C ARG A 213 -0.44 25.42 -8.22
N SER A 214 -0.31 26.40 -9.13
CA SER A 214 0.40 27.66 -8.90
C SER A 214 -0.22 28.48 -7.77
N GLU A 215 -1.54 28.51 -7.67
CA GLU A 215 -2.26 29.26 -6.63
C GLU A 215 -2.12 28.61 -5.24
N TRP A 216 -1.99 27.27 -5.18
CA TRP A 216 -1.69 26.55 -3.94
C TRP A 216 -0.29 26.86 -3.40
N LYS A 217 0.70 26.95 -4.28
CA LYS A 217 2.07 27.31 -3.89
C LYS A 217 2.16 28.75 -3.37
N GLU A 218 1.40 29.67 -3.94
CA GLU A 218 1.35 31.04 -3.47
C GLU A 218 0.59 31.18 -2.13
N LYS A 219 -0.54 30.49 -1.96
CA LYS A 219 -1.29 30.51 -0.70
C LYS A 219 -0.52 29.86 0.46
N ARG A 220 0.27 28.81 0.22
CA ARG A 220 1.17 28.24 1.23
C ARG A 220 2.29 29.19 1.68
N LYS A 221 2.77 30.06 0.79
CA LYS A 221 3.77 31.08 1.17
C LYS A 221 3.19 32.15 2.07
N ILE A 222 1.91 32.47 1.90
CA ILE A 222 1.21 33.49 2.71
C ILE A 222 0.86 32.97 4.11
N ASN A 223 0.59 31.69 4.27
CA ASN A 223 0.24 31.10 5.57
C ASN A 223 1.47 30.69 6.42
N ASN A 224 2.68 30.85 5.92
CA ASN A 224 3.93 30.62 6.64
C ASN A 224 4.67 31.94 6.99
N LEU A 225 3.98 33.09 6.91
CA LEU A 225 4.35 34.38 7.45
C LEU A 225 3.44 34.72 8.66
#